data_ecfb68843870a1f0c8e837457f396179
#
_entry.id   ecfb68843870a1f0c8e837457f396179
#
_cell.length_a   1.000
_cell.length_b   1.000
_cell.length_c   1.000
_cell.angle_alpha   90.00
_cell.angle_beta   90.00
_cell.angle_gamma   90.00
#
_symmetry.space_group_name_H-M   'P 1'
#
loop_
_entity.id
_entity.type
_entity.pdbx_description
1 polymer ?
#
loop_
_entity_poly.entity_id
_entity_poly.type
_entity_poly.pdbx_seq_one_letter_code
_entity_poly.pdbx_strand_id
1 'polypeptide(L)'
;MKADATRRLLSMDLDDDDERAEWEEWGNRAALERSAPSLSIPELFAEQVVRDPGAVAVSCGGRSVSYRGLDEASNRLAHLLISHGVGPGQRVALLLSRSVEAVVAIMGVLKTGAAYVPIDPSVPDARLRFVLCDAGPVVVVTTAELADRLAGHGLTVVDIDGRAVYSQPSAALSVMPHPDDVAYLIYTSGTTGTPKGVAIPHHNVTRLLE
;
A
#
# COMPACT_ATOMS: atom_id res chain seq x y z
N MET A 1 -40.89 35.57 -20.24
CA MET A 1 -40.08 35.92 -19.10
C MET A 1 -38.67 36.29 -19.58
N LYS A 2 -38.19 37.53 -19.34
CA LYS A 2 -36.83 37.93 -19.70
C LYS A 2 -35.89 37.36 -18.60
N ALA A 3 -34.97 36.50 -18.99
CA ALA A 3 -33.94 36.00 -18.10
C ALA A 3 -33.06 37.19 -17.65
N ASP A 4 -32.83 37.31 -16.35
CA ASP A 4 -31.97 38.34 -15.77
C ASP A 4 -30.52 37.93 -16.01
N ALA A 5 -29.87 38.57 -16.98
CA ALA A 5 -28.50 38.29 -17.40
C ALA A 5 -27.40 38.68 -16.35
N THR A 6 -27.82 39.27 -15.20
CA THR A 6 -26.89 39.72 -14.14
C THR A 6 -26.73 38.71 -13.00
N ARG A 7 -27.48 37.62 -13.00
CA ARG A 7 -27.39 36.61 -11.97
C ARG A 7 -26.07 35.84 -12.08
N ARG A 8 -25.27 35.82 -11.02
CA ARG A 8 -24.03 35.06 -10.99
C ARG A 8 -24.32 33.55 -11.08
N LEU A 9 -23.60 32.81 -11.91
CA LEU A 9 -23.76 31.35 -12.10
C LEU A 9 -23.78 30.58 -10.75
N LEU A 10 -22.99 31.04 -9.75
CA LEU A 10 -22.96 30.46 -8.39
C LEU A 10 -24.25 30.70 -7.57
N SER A 11 -25.19 31.53 -8.05
CA SER A 11 -26.49 31.79 -7.40
C SER A 11 -27.65 31.16 -8.15
N MET A 12 -27.40 30.39 -9.19
CA MET A 12 -28.41 29.58 -9.88
C MET A 12 -28.44 28.22 -9.21
N ASP A 13 -29.56 27.88 -8.61
CA ASP A 13 -29.86 26.50 -8.25
C ASP A 13 -30.21 25.82 -9.57
N LEU A 14 -29.29 25.05 -10.12
CA LEU A 14 -29.42 24.38 -11.42
C LEU A 14 -29.99 22.97 -11.25
N ASP A 15 -29.98 22.46 -10.02
CA ASP A 15 -30.44 21.12 -9.70
C ASP A 15 -31.82 21.21 -9.06
N ASP A 16 -32.76 20.40 -9.50
CA ASP A 16 -34.01 20.23 -8.76
C ASP A 16 -33.82 19.22 -7.60
N ASP A 17 -34.79 19.20 -6.69
CA ASP A 17 -34.68 18.35 -5.50
C ASP A 17 -34.71 16.86 -5.86
N ASP A 18 -35.31 16.47 -6.99
CA ASP A 18 -35.37 15.09 -7.47
C ASP A 18 -33.99 14.66 -8.04
N GLU A 19 -33.31 15.52 -8.81
CA GLU A 19 -31.96 15.26 -9.33
C GLU A 19 -30.94 15.14 -8.18
N ARG A 20 -31.07 15.95 -7.13
CA ARG A 20 -30.23 15.84 -5.93
C ARG A 20 -30.43 14.53 -5.20
N ALA A 21 -31.69 14.06 -5.10
CA ALA A 21 -32.00 12.78 -4.48
C ALA A 21 -31.40 11.61 -5.29
N GLU A 22 -31.49 11.66 -6.63
CA GLU A 22 -30.85 10.67 -7.50
C GLU A 22 -29.31 10.68 -7.36
N TRP A 23 -28.68 11.85 -7.30
CA TRP A 23 -27.22 11.93 -7.11
C TRP A 23 -26.78 11.46 -5.74
N GLU A 24 -27.57 11.67 -4.69
CA GLU A 24 -27.30 11.13 -3.36
C GLU A 24 -27.43 9.59 -3.34
N GLU A 25 -28.37 9.03 -4.08
CA GLU A 25 -28.54 7.58 -4.25
C GLU A 25 -27.40 6.99 -5.10
N TRP A 26 -27.06 7.60 -6.24
CA TRP A 26 -25.93 7.16 -7.08
C TRP A 26 -24.57 7.36 -6.41
N GLY A 27 -24.42 8.40 -5.62
CA GLY A 27 -23.21 8.68 -4.84
C GLY A 27 -22.93 7.69 -3.72
N ASN A 28 -23.86 6.75 -3.49
CA ASN A 28 -23.75 5.71 -2.46
C ASN A 28 -23.32 6.26 -1.09
N ARG A 29 -23.92 7.37 -0.67
CA ARG A 29 -23.62 8.05 0.60
C ARG A 29 -23.69 7.11 1.80
N ALA A 30 -24.60 6.13 1.77
CA ALA A 30 -24.70 5.09 2.78
C ALA A 30 -23.41 4.26 2.93
N ALA A 31 -22.64 4.09 1.84
CA ALA A 31 -21.34 3.43 1.91
C ALA A 31 -20.25 4.35 2.51
N LEU A 32 -20.37 5.67 2.31
CA LEU A 32 -19.45 6.66 2.91
C LEU A 32 -19.73 6.87 4.41
N GLU A 33 -20.98 6.67 4.85
CA GLU A 33 -21.41 6.83 6.24
C GLU A 33 -21.19 5.54 7.07
N ARG A 34 -20.85 4.42 6.44
CA ARG A 34 -20.46 3.22 7.17
C ARG A 34 -19.27 3.52 8.07
N SER A 35 -19.37 3.12 9.32
CA SER A 35 -18.24 3.18 10.26
C SER A 35 -17.02 2.53 9.62
N ALA A 36 -15.88 3.22 9.64
CA ALA A 36 -14.64 2.66 9.13
C ALA A 36 -14.37 1.32 9.84
N PRO A 37 -13.88 0.29 9.12
CA PRO A 37 -13.46 -0.93 9.77
C PRO A 37 -12.47 -0.59 10.88
N SER A 38 -12.63 -1.24 12.02
CA SER A 38 -11.76 -1.04 13.17
C SER A 38 -10.40 -1.73 13.04
N LEU A 39 -10.15 -2.43 11.90
CA LEU A 39 -8.98 -3.27 11.69
C LEU A 39 -8.09 -2.73 10.56
N SER A 40 -6.79 -2.89 10.76
CA SER A 40 -5.78 -2.66 9.72
C SER A 40 -5.69 -3.87 8.76
N ILE A 41 -4.99 -3.70 7.62
CA ILE A 41 -4.76 -4.80 6.67
C ILE A 41 -4.05 -6.00 7.32
N PRO A 42 -2.97 -5.83 8.13
CA PRO A 42 -2.35 -6.95 8.83
C PRO A 42 -3.26 -7.67 9.82
N GLU A 43 -4.17 -6.95 10.50
CA GLU A 43 -5.14 -7.57 11.42
C GLU A 43 -6.15 -8.44 10.69
N LEU A 44 -6.77 -7.94 9.61
CA LEU A 44 -7.67 -8.73 8.76
C LEU A 44 -6.96 -9.96 8.16
N PHE A 45 -5.71 -9.80 7.76
CA PHE A 45 -4.91 -10.92 7.26
C PHE A 45 -4.66 -11.96 8.36
N ALA A 46 -4.33 -11.53 9.59
CA ALA A 46 -4.09 -12.42 10.71
C ALA A 46 -5.36 -13.22 11.08
N GLU A 47 -6.55 -12.60 11.03
CA GLU A 47 -7.82 -13.32 11.22
C GLU A 47 -8.00 -14.44 10.18
N GLN A 48 -7.64 -14.18 8.91
CA GLN A 48 -7.73 -15.18 7.86
C GLN A 48 -6.69 -16.30 8.04
N VAL A 49 -5.46 -15.97 8.49
CA VAL A 49 -4.43 -16.97 8.84
C VAL A 49 -4.94 -17.92 9.94
N VAL A 50 -5.64 -17.40 10.95
CA VAL A 50 -6.24 -18.22 12.02
C VAL A 50 -7.39 -19.06 11.51
N ARG A 51 -8.24 -18.50 10.63
CA ARG A 51 -9.44 -19.16 10.10
C ARG A 51 -9.11 -20.36 9.21
N ASP A 52 -8.20 -20.18 8.25
CA ASP A 52 -7.79 -21.25 7.32
C ASP A 52 -6.32 -21.11 6.91
N PRO A 53 -5.38 -21.54 7.76
CA PRO A 53 -3.95 -21.39 7.51
C PRO A 53 -3.45 -22.20 6.31
N GLY A 54 -4.19 -23.24 5.89
CA GLY A 54 -3.84 -24.13 4.79
C GLY A 54 -4.33 -23.67 3.43
N ALA A 55 -5.32 -22.76 3.39
CA ALA A 55 -5.84 -22.25 2.13
C ALA A 55 -4.76 -21.49 1.35
N VAL A 56 -4.88 -21.50 0.02
CA VAL A 56 -3.98 -20.75 -0.85
C VAL A 56 -4.28 -19.26 -0.71
N ALA A 57 -3.26 -18.49 -0.31
CA ALA A 57 -3.33 -17.04 -0.18
C ALA A 57 -2.94 -16.33 -1.49
N VAL A 58 -1.89 -16.83 -2.16
CA VAL A 58 -1.33 -16.22 -3.37
C VAL A 58 -0.90 -17.31 -4.35
N SER A 59 -1.19 -17.10 -5.64
CA SER A 59 -0.68 -17.93 -6.74
C SER A 59 -0.09 -17.04 -7.83
N CYS A 60 1.14 -17.33 -8.27
CA CYS A 60 1.81 -16.62 -9.35
C CYS A 60 2.81 -17.55 -10.04
N GLY A 61 2.81 -17.58 -11.40
CA GLY A 61 3.78 -18.34 -12.16
C GLY A 61 3.79 -19.86 -11.89
N GLY A 62 2.63 -20.44 -11.53
CA GLY A 62 2.54 -21.88 -11.19
C GLY A 62 2.97 -22.21 -9.75
N ARG A 63 3.42 -21.23 -8.97
CA ARG A 63 3.74 -21.37 -7.55
C ARG A 63 2.58 -20.84 -6.71
N SER A 64 2.19 -21.58 -5.67
CA SER A 64 1.17 -21.16 -4.70
C SER A 64 1.73 -21.17 -3.30
N VAL A 65 1.29 -20.22 -2.48
CA VAL A 65 1.66 -20.09 -1.08
C VAL A 65 0.39 -20.00 -0.23
N SER A 66 0.36 -20.75 0.87
CA SER A 66 -0.76 -20.73 1.81
C SER A 66 -0.74 -19.48 2.70
N TYR A 67 -1.87 -19.18 3.38
CA TYR A 67 -1.92 -18.08 4.36
C TYR A 67 -0.85 -18.21 5.43
N ARG A 68 -0.63 -19.40 5.98
CA ARG A 68 0.46 -19.66 6.93
C ARG A 68 1.83 -19.38 6.32
N GLY A 69 2.09 -19.88 5.11
CA GLY A 69 3.38 -19.67 4.45
C GLY A 69 3.67 -18.19 4.17
N LEU A 70 2.64 -17.44 3.74
CA LEU A 70 2.74 -16.01 3.54
C LEU A 70 2.96 -15.27 4.87
N ASP A 71 2.26 -15.68 5.93
CA ASP A 71 2.42 -15.10 7.26
C ASP A 71 3.85 -15.26 7.79
N GLU A 72 4.37 -16.49 7.77
CA GLU A 72 5.73 -16.79 8.23
C GLU A 72 6.81 -16.06 7.40
N ALA A 73 6.66 -16.02 6.07
CA ALA A 73 7.62 -15.35 5.20
C ALA A 73 7.61 -13.83 5.44
N SER A 74 6.43 -13.22 5.55
CA SER A 74 6.31 -11.79 5.82
C SER A 74 6.76 -11.41 7.23
N ASN A 75 6.59 -12.29 8.24
CA ASN A 75 7.12 -12.08 9.59
C ASN A 75 8.66 -12.03 9.57
N ARG A 76 9.33 -12.96 8.85
CA ARG A 76 10.80 -12.94 8.72
C ARG A 76 11.28 -11.62 8.12
N LEU A 77 10.67 -11.18 7.03
CA LEU A 77 11.03 -9.91 6.43
C LEU A 77 10.77 -8.73 7.38
N ALA A 78 9.65 -8.72 8.08
CA ALA A 78 9.32 -7.66 9.04
C ALA A 78 10.35 -7.57 10.17
N HIS A 79 10.80 -8.68 10.73
CA HIS A 79 11.88 -8.71 11.73
C HIS A 79 13.18 -8.10 11.18
N LEU A 80 13.57 -8.45 9.95
CA LEU A 80 14.76 -7.85 9.33
C LEU A 80 14.59 -6.33 9.12
N LEU A 81 13.43 -5.90 8.62
CA LEU A 81 13.14 -4.48 8.41
C LEU A 81 13.21 -3.68 9.72
N ILE A 82 12.67 -4.21 10.82
CA ILE A 82 12.76 -3.59 12.15
C ILE A 82 14.21 -3.46 12.59
N SER A 83 15.06 -4.46 12.34
CA SER A 83 16.50 -4.38 12.67
C SER A 83 17.23 -3.28 11.88
N HIS A 84 16.68 -2.84 10.75
CA HIS A 84 17.12 -1.70 9.95
C HIS A 84 16.43 -0.38 10.32
N GLY A 85 15.68 -0.32 11.42
CA GLY A 85 15.03 0.89 11.91
C GLY A 85 13.68 1.20 11.24
N VAL A 86 13.07 0.23 10.53
CA VAL A 86 11.74 0.39 9.95
C VAL A 86 10.67 0.24 11.03
N GLY A 87 9.70 1.15 11.06
CA GLY A 87 8.58 1.15 12.00
C GLY A 87 7.50 2.16 11.61
N PRO A 88 6.55 2.45 12.50
CA PRO A 88 5.45 3.38 12.24
C PRO A 88 5.94 4.75 11.73
N GLY A 89 5.25 5.26 10.71
CA GLY A 89 5.59 6.53 10.06
C GLY A 89 6.77 6.48 9.09
N GLN A 90 7.51 5.35 9.02
CA GLN A 90 8.58 5.16 8.05
C GLN A 90 8.03 4.66 6.70
N ARG A 91 8.85 4.73 5.68
CA ARG A 91 8.52 4.28 4.31
C ARG A 91 9.56 3.29 3.82
N VAL A 92 9.10 2.25 3.15
CA VAL A 92 9.93 1.23 2.51
C VAL A 92 9.58 1.17 1.03
N ALA A 93 10.56 1.38 0.15
CA ALA A 93 10.34 1.21 -1.28
C ALA A 93 10.40 -0.28 -1.66
N LEU A 94 9.53 -0.69 -2.57
CA LEU A 94 9.49 -2.03 -3.12
C LEU A 94 9.80 -1.96 -4.62
N LEU A 95 11.03 -2.26 -5.00
CA LEU A 95 11.43 -2.37 -6.41
C LEU A 95 11.34 -3.85 -6.82
N LEU A 96 10.13 -4.32 -7.11
CA LEU A 96 9.81 -5.72 -7.34
C LEU A 96 8.84 -5.88 -8.51
N SER A 97 9.05 -6.92 -9.31
CA SER A 97 8.04 -7.38 -10.27
C SER A 97 6.86 -8.03 -9.55
N ARG A 98 5.72 -8.15 -10.24
CA ARG A 98 4.55 -8.85 -9.70
C ARG A 98 4.90 -10.31 -9.46
N SER A 99 4.94 -10.72 -8.20
CA SER A 99 5.35 -12.06 -7.77
C SER A 99 4.79 -12.38 -6.38
N VAL A 100 5.00 -13.60 -5.91
CA VAL A 100 4.73 -14.00 -4.52
C VAL A 100 5.57 -13.16 -3.57
N GLU A 101 6.83 -12.92 -3.91
CA GLU A 101 7.79 -12.13 -3.12
C GLU A 101 7.32 -10.68 -2.94
N ALA A 102 6.69 -10.10 -3.97
CA ALA A 102 6.11 -8.75 -3.85
C ALA A 102 4.98 -8.70 -2.81
N VAL A 103 4.14 -9.74 -2.73
CA VAL A 103 3.09 -9.83 -1.70
C VAL A 103 3.70 -10.06 -0.32
N VAL A 104 4.73 -10.91 -0.22
CA VAL A 104 5.50 -11.10 1.02
C VAL A 104 6.09 -9.76 1.48
N ALA A 105 6.67 -8.98 0.56
CA ALA A 105 7.25 -7.67 0.87
C ALA A 105 6.20 -6.68 1.36
N ILE A 106 5.06 -6.58 0.68
CA ILE A 106 3.94 -5.73 1.10
C ILE A 106 3.51 -6.08 2.53
N MET A 107 3.19 -7.35 2.79
CA MET A 107 2.76 -7.78 4.12
C MET A 107 3.85 -7.59 5.17
N GLY A 108 5.12 -7.86 4.82
CA GLY A 108 6.26 -7.65 5.72
C GLY A 108 6.43 -6.19 6.14
N VAL A 109 6.30 -5.25 5.20
CA VAL A 109 6.34 -3.82 5.51
C VAL A 109 5.15 -3.40 6.37
N LEU A 110 3.94 -3.77 5.99
CA LEU A 110 2.73 -3.40 6.75
C LEU A 110 2.75 -3.90 8.19
N LYS A 111 3.30 -5.09 8.44
CA LYS A 111 3.46 -5.65 9.79
C LYS A 111 4.43 -4.87 10.68
N THR A 112 5.31 -4.05 10.11
CA THR A 112 6.18 -3.14 10.89
C THR A 112 5.48 -1.85 11.28
N GLY A 113 4.29 -1.57 10.77
CA GLY A 113 3.60 -0.28 10.88
C GLY A 113 4.10 0.77 9.89
N ALA A 114 5.00 0.42 8.97
CA ALA A 114 5.50 1.32 7.94
C ALA A 114 4.62 1.28 6.68
N ALA A 115 4.70 2.35 5.88
CA ALA A 115 4.07 2.41 4.58
C ALA A 115 4.98 1.85 3.48
N TYR A 116 4.42 1.11 2.52
CA TYR A 116 5.20 0.70 1.36
C TYR A 116 5.03 1.67 0.17
N VAL A 117 6.06 1.75 -0.67
CA VAL A 117 6.08 2.55 -1.90
C VAL A 117 6.40 1.60 -3.06
N PRO A 118 5.39 1.15 -3.83
CA PRO A 118 5.63 0.21 -4.93
C PRO A 118 6.24 0.94 -6.12
N ILE A 119 7.28 0.36 -6.69
CA ILE A 119 7.98 0.86 -7.88
C ILE A 119 8.10 -0.29 -8.87
N ASP A 120 7.50 -0.12 -10.05
CA ASP A 120 7.63 -1.10 -11.12
C ASP A 120 9.08 -1.09 -11.65
N PRO A 121 9.75 -2.25 -11.76
CA PRO A 121 11.11 -2.32 -12.30
C PRO A 121 11.24 -1.84 -13.75
N SER A 122 10.17 -1.73 -14.51
CA SER A 122 10.22 -1.21 -15.88
C SER A 122 10.33 0.31 -15.97
N VAL A 123 10.17 1.05 -14.85
CA VAL A 123 10.26 2.52 -14.90
C VAL A 123 11.68 2.97 -15.27
N PRO A 124 11.83 4.08 -16.02
CA PRO A 124 13.13 4.67 -16.30
C PRO A 124 13.86 5.11 -15.02
N ASP A 125 15.20 5.11 -15.04
CA ASP A 125 16.02 5.46 -13.87
C ASP A 125 15.76 6.87 -13.35
N ALA A 126 15.44 7.81 -14.23
CA ALA A 126 15.04 9.16 -13.81
C ALA A 126 13.77 9.15 -12.96
N ARG A 127 12.80 8.30 -13.30
CA ARG A 127 11.56 8.13 -12.53
C ARG A 127 11.83 7.42 -11.21
N LEU A 128 12.64 6.35 -11.22
CA LEU A 128 13.07 5.65 -10.03
C LEU A 128 13.72 6.62 -9.04
N ARG A 129 14.70 7.40 -9.51
CA ARG A 129 15.40 8.41 -8.69
C ARG A 129 14.44 9.43 -8.10
N PHE A 130 13.51 9.95 -8.91
CA PHE A 130 12.52 10.91 -8.46
C PHE A 130 11.69 10.33 -7.30
N VAL A 131 11.12 9.12 -7.47
CA VAL A 131 10.28 8.47 -6.45
C VAL A 131 11.07 8.22 -5.17
N LEU A 132 12.31 7.73 -5.27
CA LEU A 132 13.15 7.47 -4.10
C LEU A 132 13.52 8.76 -3.36
N CYS A 133 13.80 9.85 -4.07
CA CYS A 133 14.11 11.15 -3.45
C CYS A 133 12.88 11.77 -2.78
N ASP A 134 11.72 11.72 -3.43
CA ASP A 134 10.49 12.35 -2.93
C ASP A 134 9.87 11.56 -1.78
N ALA A 135 9.78 10.23 -1.92
CA ALA A 135 9.26 9.36 -0.86
C ALA A 135 10.21 9.26 0.34
N GLY A 136 11.51 9.37 0.16
CA GLY A 136 12.53 9.25 1.21
C GLY A 136 12.43 7.95 2.01
N PRO A 137 12.45 6.75 1.38
CA PRO A 137 12.36 5.50 2.09
C PRO A 137 13.63 5.25 2.92
N VAL A 138 13.48 4.59 4.07
CA VAL A 138 14.64 4.18 4.91
C VAL A 138 15.30 2.91 4.38
N VAL A 139 14.53 2.05 3.71
CA VAL A 139 14.97 0.78 3.12
C VAL A 139 14.33 0.61 1.75
N VAL A 140 15.03 -0.07 0.85
CA VAL A 140 14.46 -0.59 -0.40
C VAL A 140 14.53 -2.12 -0.37
N VAL A 141 13.38 -2.77 -0.56
CA VAL A 141 13.31 -4.23 -0.75
C VAL A 141 13.30 -4.51 -2.26
N THR A 142 14.15 -5.41 -2.70
CA THR A 142 14.31 -5.76 -4.12
C THR A 142 14.81 -7.21 -4.27
N THR A 143 15.14 -7.62 -5.47
CA THR A 143 15.87 -8.87 -5.75
C THR A 143 17.34 -8.58 -6.07
N ALA A 144 18.21 -9.58 -5.95
CA ALA A 144 19.63 -9.44 -6.30
C ALA A 144 19.82 -8.92 -7.74
N GLU A 145 18.96 -9.34 -8.69
CA GLU A 145 19.02 -8.91 -10.11
C GLU A 145 18.75 -7.41 -10.32
N LEU A 146 17.94 -6.81 -9.45
CA LEU A 146 17.54 -5.40 -9.56
C LEU A 146 18.36 -4.48 -8.67
N ALA A 147 19.19 -5.04 -7.77
CA ALA A 147 19.95 -4.29 -6.77
C ALA A 147 20.90 -3.25 -7.40
N ASP A 148 21.50 -3.56 -8.55
CA ASP A 148 22.41 -2.66 -9.27
C ASP A 148 21.75 -1.33 -9.68
N ARG A 149 20.43 -1.34 -9.89
CA ARG A 149 19.67 -0.12 -10.20
C ARG A 149 19.58 0.86 -9.03
N LEU A 150 19.87 0.39 -7.82
CA LEU A 150 19.86 1.18 -6.59
C LEU A 150 21.26 1.69 -6.21
N ALA A 151 22.29 1.33 -6.98
CA ALA A 151 23.64 1.78 -6.74
C ALA A 151 23.74 3.32 -6.79
N GLY A 152 24.46 3.90 -5.82
CA GLY A 152 24.64 5.35 -5.73
C GLY A 152 23.51 6.16 -5.10
N HIS A 153 22.40 5.51 -4.69
CA HIS A 153 21.31 6.19 -3.99
C HIS A 153 21.51 6.34 -2.48
N GLY A 154 22.54 5.71 -1.91
CA GLY A 154 22.82 5.78 -0.46
C GLY A 154 21.76 5.14 0.44
N LEU A 155 20.94 4.23 -0.10
CA LEU A 155 19.87 3.57 0.60
C LEU A 155 20.30 2.18 1.10
N THR A 156 19.73 1.75 2.22
CA THR A 156 19.83 0.35 2.65
C THR A 156 19.00 -0.52 1.72
N VAL A 157 19.64 -1.51 1.09
CA VAL A 157 18.99 -2.44 0.16
C VAL A 157 18.85 -3.82 0.83
N VAL A 158 17.66 -4.37 0.81
CA VAL A 158 17.33 -5.71 1.30
C VAL A 158 16.95 -6.58 0.12
N ASP A 159 17.73 -7.63 -0.12
CA ASP A 159 17.37 -8.70 -1.05
C ASP A 159 16.33 -9.62 -0.39
N ILE A 160 15.13 -9.68 -1.00
CA ILE A 160 14.01 -10.45 -0.44
C ILE A 160 14.29 -11.96 -0.41
N ASP A 161 15.08 -12.45 -1.36
CA ASP A 161 15.51 -13.85 -1.45
C ASP A 161 16.84 -14.10 -0.72
N GLY A 162 17.36 -13.08 -0.06
CA GLY A 162 18.63 -13.12 0.64
C GLY A 162 18.60 -13.95 1.94
N ARG A 163 19.73 -14.58 2.26
CA ARG A 163 19.88 -15.38 3.50
C ARG A 163 19.51 -14.58 4.76
N ALA A 164 19.71 -13.27 4.75
CA ALA A 164 19.40 -12.40 5.88
C ALA A 164 17.91 -12.45 6.26
N VAL A 165 17.00 -12.56 5.28
CA VAL A 165 15.56 -12.71 5.50
C VAL A 165 15.24 -14.08 6.09
N TYR A 166 15.76 -15.16 5.47
CA TYR A 166 15.46 -16.53 5.89
C TYR A 166 15.99 -16.86 7.29
N SER A 167 17.03 -16.17 7.77
CA SER A 167 17.60 -16.37 9.11
C SER A 167 16.78 -15.70 10.22
N GLN A 168 15.78 -14.88 9.89
CA GLN A 168 14.96 -14.19 10.87
C GLN A 168 13.87 -15.10 11.47
N PRO A 169 13.37 -14.78 12.67
CA PRO A 169 12.24 -15.49 13.28
C PRO A 169 10.98 -15.37 12.41
N SER A 170 10.19 -16.44 12.35
CA SER A 170 8.88 -16.44 11.70
C SER A 170 7.71 -16.13 12.64
N ALA A 171 8.01 -15.87 13.92
CA ALA A 171 6.99 -15.52 14.90
C ALA A 171 6.33 -14.18 14.58
N ALA A 172 5.04 -14.06 14.90
CA ALA A 172 4.29 -12.83 14.72
C ALA A 172 4.91 -11.67 15.52
N LEU A 173 4.78 -10.46 14.99
CA LEU A 173 5.17 -9.24 15.69
C LEU A 173 4.07 -8.81 16.67
N SER A 174 4.47 -8.11 17.71
CA SER A 174 3.54 -7.54 18.70
C SER A 174 2.96 -6.19 18.30
N VAL A 175 3.53 -5.55 17.27
CA VAL A 175 3.08 -4.23 16.77
C VAL A 175 2.07 -4.44 15.66
N MET A 176 0.92 -3.76 15.76
CA MET A 176 -0.07 -3.68 14.70
C MET A 176 -0.28 -2.21 14.34
N PRO A 177 -0.35 -1.84 13.05
CA PRO A 177 -0.64 -0.47 12.64
C PRO A 177 -2.09 -0.10 12.98
N HIS A 178 -2.31 1.20 13.24
CA HIS A 178 -3.66 1.73 13.39
C HIS A 178 -4.36 1.80 12.02
N PRO A 179 -5.69 1.63 11.93
CA PRO A 179 -6.42 1.74 10.66
C PRO A 179 -6.22 3.07 9.92
N ASP A 180 -5.95 4.16 10.63
CA ASP A 180 -5.67 5.48 10.05
C ASP A 180 -4.21 5.68 9.63
N ASP A 181 -3.31 4.76 10.00
CA ASP A 181 -1.93 4.83 9.54
C ASP A 181 -1.86 4.64 8.02
N VAL A 182 -0.87 5.28 7.38
CA VAL A 182 -0.65 5.16 5.95
C VAL A 182 -0.14 3.76 5.62
N ALA A 183 -0.92 3.03 4.83
CA ALA A 183 -0.54 1.70 4.34
C ALA A 183 0.43 1.79 3.17
N TYR A 184 0.19 2.69 2.22
CA TYR A 184 1.06 2.85 1.06
C TYR A 184 1.01 4.24 0.43
N LEU A 185 2.06 4.54 -0.36
CA LEU A 185 2.10 5.69 -1.25
C LEU A 185 2.17 5.20 -2.69
N ILE A 186 1.24 5.66 -3.54
CA ILE A 186 1.25 5.38 -4.98
C ILE A 186 1.52 6.65 -5.76
N TYR A 187 2.46 6.59 -6.72
CA TYR A 187 2.81 7.73 -7.57
C TYR A 187 2.01 7.72 -8.86
N THR A 188 1.19 8.74 -9.04
CA THR A 188 0.39 8.95 -10.24
C THR A 188 1.03 10.01 -11.14
N SER A 189 0.75 9.96 -12.45
CA SER A 189 1.10 11.03 -13.38
C SER A 189 0.25 12.25 -13.05
N GLY A 190 0.86 13.28 -12.45
CA GLY A 190 0.17 14.55 -12.19
C GLY A 190 -0.20 15.26 -13.49
N THR A 191 -1.32 15.99 -13.51
CA THR A 191 -1.74 16.85 -14.64
C THR A 191 -0.71 17.94 -14.98
N THR A 192 0.22 18.24 -14.07
CA THR A 192 1.32 19.19 -14.23
C THR A 192 2.61 18.56 -14.76
N GLY A 193 2.59 17.26 -15.15
CA GLY A 193 3.78 16.53 -15.62
C GLY A 193 4.69 15.99 -14.50
N THR A 194 4.64 16.57 -13.30
CA THR A 194 5.40 16.05 -12.15
C THR A 194 4.59 14.99 -11.43
N PRO A 195 5.14 13.80 -11.16
CA PRO A 195 4.44 12.77 -10.43
C PRO A 195 4.10 13.21 -9.01
N LYS A 196 2.93 12.78 -8.51
CA LYS A 196 2.49 13.06 -7.14
C LYS A 196 2.30 11.75 -6.38
N GLY A 197 2.84 11.67 -5.17
CA GLY A 197 2.59 10.59 -4.23
C GLY A 197 1.23 10.79 -3.55
N VAL A 198 0.37 9.77 -3.61
CA VAL A 198 -0.90 9.72 -2.90
C VAL A 198 -0.77 8.74 -1.75
N ALA A 199 -0.98 9.22 -0.52
CA ALA A 199 -0.94 8.40 0.68
C ALA A 199 -2.33 7.78 0.95
N ILE A 200 -2.36 6.47 1.11
CA ILE A 200 -3.59 5.71 1.34
C ILE A 200 -3.51 5.02 2.71
N PRO A 201 -4.43 5.32 3.64
CA PRO A 201 -4.48 4.65 4.94
C PRO A 201 -5.07 3.24 4.83
N HIS A 202 -4.84 2.41 5.87
CA HIS A 202 -5.32 1.03 5.92
C HIS A 202 -6.83 0.95 5.76
N HIS A 203 -7.59 1.80 6.43
CA HIS A 203 -9.05 1.78 6.41
C HIS A 203 -9.64 1.99 5.00
N ASN A 204 -8.96 2.71 4.11
CA ASN A 204 -9.42 2.86 2.73
C ASN A 204 -9.38 1.54 1.95
N VAL A 205 -8.44 0.66 2.30
CA VAL A 205 -8.32 -0.67 1.67
C VAL A 205 -9.31 -1.65 2.31
N THR A 206 -9.38 -1.66 3.64
CA THR A 206 -10.23 -2.62 4.36
C THR A 206 -11.71 -2.41 4.09
N ARG A 207 -12.14 -1.15 3.87
CA ARG A 207 -13.51 -0.83 3.42
C ARG A 207 -13.91 -1.43 2.07
N LEU A 208 -12.96 -1.76 1.22
CA LEU A 208 -13.23 -2.39 -0.08
C LEU A 208 -13.45 -3.90 0.04
N LEU A 209 -13.17 -4.48 1.21
CA LEU A 209 -13.27 -5.92 1.47
C LEU A 209 -14.55 -6.29 2.25
N GLU A 210 -15.33 -5.30 2.68
CA GLU A 210 -16.66 -5.44 3.30
C GLU A 210 -17.77 -5.44 2.25
#